data_a9a21023da158b1fc5523a06a15168a9
#
_entry.id   a9a21023da158b1fc5523a06a15168a9
#
_cell.length_a   1.000
_cell.length_b   1.000
_cell.length_c   1.000
_cell.angle_alpha   90.00
_cell.angle_beta   90.00
_cell.angle_gamma   90.00
#
_symmetry.space_group_name_H-M   'P 1'
#
loop_
_entity.id
_entity.type
_entity.pdbx_description
1 polymer ?
#
loop_
_entity_poly.entity_id
_entity_poly.type
_entity_poly.pdbx_seq_one_letter_code
_entity_poly.pdbx_strand_id
1 'polypeptide(L)'
;MPRIKKAVQAEKDIEELWLYIAADNMLAADRVLDDIEAQCHLIATQPGMGRPRPELAPGLRSFPVGRYIILYQTLPDGIEIIR
;
A
#
# COMPACT_ATOMS: atom_id res chain seq x y z
N MET A 1 -15.04 11.03 -2.63
CA MET A 1 -14.00 10.34 -1.88
C MET A 1 -12.80 10.03 -2.78
N PRO A 2 -11.57 10.13 -2.28
CA PRO A 2 -10.40 9.77 -3.07
C PRO A 2 -10.45 8.31 -3.48
N ARG A 3 -10.05 8.04 -4.72
CA ARG A 3 -10.03 6.69 -5.26
C ARG A 3 -8.76 5.96 -4.83
N ILE A 4 -8.91 4.70 -4.46
CA ILE A 4 -7.78 3.81 -4.20
C ILE A 4 -7.87 2.65 -5.19
N LYS A 5 -6.94 2.62 -6.14
CA LYS A 5 -6.82 1.54 -7.10
C LYS A 5 -5.64 0.66 -6.68
N LYS A 6 -5.80 -0.65 -6.78
CA LYS A 6 -4.71 -1.60 -6.51
C LYS A 6 -4.36 -2.33 -7.80
N ALA A 7 -3.09 -2.26 -8.17
CA ALA A 7 -2.59 -3.05 -9.29
C ALA A 7 -2.69 -4.54 -8.97
N VAL A 8 -2.77 -5.37 -10.00
CA VAL A 8 -2.87 -6.83 -9.82
C VAL A 8 -1.72 -7.35 -8.97
N GLN A 9 -0.51 -6.85 -9.20
CA GLN A 9 0.65 -7.27 -8.42
C GLN A 9 0.53 -6.88 -6.94
N ALA A 10 -0.03 -5.70 -6.66
CA ALA A 10 -0.26 -5.26 -5.28
C ALA A 10 -1.25 -6.18 -4.57
N GLU A 11 -2.33 -6.56 -5.24
CA GLU A 11 -3.31 -7.48 -4.67
C GLU A 11 -2.71 -8.84 -4.37
N LYS A 12 -1.88 -9.37 -5.28
CA LYS A 12 -1.17 -10.63 -5.06
C LYS A 12 -0.20 -10.54 -3.89
N ASP A 13 0.56 -9.46 -3.81
CA ASP A 13 1.53 -9.27 -2.74
C ASP A 13 0.84 -9.21 -1.38
N ILE A 14 -0.30 -8.53 -1.28
CA ILE A 14 -1.09 -8.44 -0.04
C ILE A 14 -1.63 -9.82 0.34
N GLU A 15 -2.16 -10.57 -0.62
CA GLU A 15 -2.68 -11.92 -0.37
C GLU A 15 -1.57 -12.86 0.12
N GLU A 16 -0.41 -12.83 -0.53
CA GLU A 16 0.72 -13.65 -0.13
C GLU A 16 1.23 -13.28 1.27
N LEU A 17 1.27 -11.98 1.56
CA LEU A 17 1.65 -11.50 2.88
C LEU A 17 0.68 -12.01 3.95
N TRP A 18 -0.63 -11.92 3.68
CA TRP A 18 -1.63 -12.40 4.62
C TRP A 18 -1.47 -13.91 4.87
N LEU A 19 -1.31 -14.70 3.81
CA LEU A 19 -1.10 -16.15 3.93
C LEU A 19 0.15 -16.49 4.74
N TYR A 20 1.23 -15.76 4.50
CA TYR A 20 2.49 -15.96 5.22
C TYR A 20 2.33 -15.71 6.71
N ILE A 21 1.71 -14.60 7.09
CA ILE A 21 1.52 -14.24 8.50
C ILE A 21 0.45 -15.13 9.15
N ALA A 22 -0.63 -15.44 8.43
CA ALA A 22 -1.74 -16.24 8.96
C ALA A 22 -1.33 -17.67 9.26
N ALA A 23 -0.29 -18.17 8.63
CA ALA A 23 0.25 -19.50 8.94
C ALA A 23 0.65 -19.62 10.41
N ASP A 24 1.11 -18.52 11.02
CA ASP A 24 1.47 -18.47 12.43
C ASP A 24 0.35 -17.86 13.27
N ASN A 25 -0.29 -16.80 12.79
CA ASN A 25 -1.25 -16.04 13.59
C ASN A 25 -2.22 -15.26 12.69
N MET A 26 -3.46 -15.74 12.58
CA MET A 26 -4.48 -15.10 11.75
C MET A 26 -4.84 -13.69 12.23
N LEU A 27 -4.87 -13.48 13.55
CA LEU A 27 -5.18 -12.16 14.09
C LEU A 27 -4.11 -11.14 13.74
N ALA A 28 -2.83 -11.55 13.76
CA ALA A 28 -1.74 -10.69 13.35
C ALA A 28 -1.81 -10.37 11.86
N ALA A 29 -2.20 -11.34 11.03
CA ALA A 29 -2.39 -11.12 9.59
C ALA A 29 -3.48 -10.09 9.34
N ASP A 30 -4.62 -10.20 10.03
CA ASP A 30 -5.73 -9.26 9.89
C ASP A 30 -5.31 -7.85 10.32
N ARG A 31 -4.55 -7.72 11.41
CA ARG A 31 -4.05 -6.42 11.86
C ARG A 31 -3.13 -5.77 10.84
N VAL A 32 -2.24 -6.54 10.23
CA VAL A 32 -1.35 -6.01 9.19
C VAL A 32 -2.14 -5.48 8.02
N LEU A 33 -3.16 -6.22 7.57
CA LEU A 33 -4.02 -5.77 6.48
C LEU A 33 -4.81 -4.52 6.86
N ASP A 34 -5.34 -4.47 8.07
CA ASP A 34 -6.07 -3.29 8.56
C ASP A 34 -5.16 -2.06 8.59
N ASP A 35 -3.92 -2.22 9.05
CA ASP A 35 -2.95 -1.13 9.07
C ASP A 35 -2.62 -0.65 7.66
N ILE A 36 -2.41 -1.56 6.73
CA ILE A 36 -2.15 -1.23 5.33
C ILE A 36 -3.34 -0.47 4.74
N GLU A 37 -4.55 -0.96 4.94
CA GLU A 37 -5.76 -0.29 4.45
C GLU A 37 -5.92 1.11 5.03
N ALA A 38 -5.71 1.26 6.35
CA ALA A 38 -5.80 2.55 7.01
C ALA A 38 -4.79 3.55 6.42
N GLN A 39 -3.56 3.10 6.17
CA GLN A 39 -2.54 3.97 5.58
C GLN A 39 -2.84 4.28 4.12
N CYS A 40 -3.40 3.35 3.36
CA CYS A 40 -3.83 3.61 1.98
C CYS A 40 -4.89 4.72 1.95
N HIS A 41 -5.87 4.69 2.85
CA HIS A 41 -6.88 5.72 2.93
C HIS A 41 -6.27 7.08 3.30
N LEU A 42 -5.34 7.10 4.24
CA LEU A 42 -4.65 8.32 4.62
C LEU A 42 -3.85 8.89 3.45
N ILE A 43 -3.07 8.05 2.76
CA ILE A 43 -2.29 8.47 1.61
C ILE A 43 -3.20 9.01 0.50
N ALA A 44 -4.35 8.39 0.29
CA ALA A 44 -5.30 8.84 -0.74
C ALA A 44 -5.81 10.25 -0.48
N THR A 45 -5.94 10.66 0.80
CA THR A 45 -6.33 12.03 1.16
C THR A 45 -5.17 13.02 1.04
N GLN A 46 -3.93 12.54 1.14
CA GLN A 46 -2.72 13.37 1.05
C GLN A 46 -1.67 12.66 0.19
N PRO A 47 -1.89 12.60 -1.15
CA PRO A 47 -1.02 11.79 -2.02
C PRO A 47 0.46 12.21 -2.03
N GLY A 48 0.75 13.45 -1.64
CA GLY A 48 2.12 13.96 -1.58
C GLY A 48 2.91 13.55 -0.34
N MET A 49 2.28 12.82 0.62
CA MET A 49 2.97 12.52 1.88
C MET A 49 4.05 11.45 1.76
N GLY A 50 3.98 10.59 0.75
CA GLY A 50 4.99 9.57 0.53
C GLY A 50 6.28 10.16 -0.05
N ARG A 51 7.41 9.46 0.19
CA ARG A 51 8.70 9.89 -0.32
C ARG A 51 8.80 9.60 -1.81
N PRO A 52 9.17 10.61 -2.65
CA PRO A 52 9.42 10.34 -4.08
C PRO A 52 10.53 9.32 -4.29
N ARG A 53 10.32 8.43 -5.26
CA ARG A 53 11.30 7.39 -5.62
C ARG A 53 11.54 7.42 -7.13
N PRO A 54 12.11 8.53 -7.67
CA PRO A 54 12.35 8.63 -9.11
C PRO A 54 13.35 7.59 -9.62
N GLU A 55 14.24 7.10 -8.76
CA GLU A 55 15.19 6.05 -9.10
C GLU A 55 14.50 4.71 -9.43
N LEU A 56 13.29 4.48 -8.92
CA LEU A 56 12.54 3.26 -9.21
C LEU A 56 11.65 3.42 -10.45
N ALA A 57 10.91 4.53 -10.52
CA ALA A 57 10.11 4.87 -11.67
C ALA A 57 9.62 6.31 -11.55
N PRO A 58 9.40 7.03 -12.67
CA PRO A 58 8.85 8.40 -12.62
C PRO A 58 7.50 8.41 -11.91
N GLY A 59 7.33 9.35 -10.98
CA GLY A 59 6.07 9.54 -10.26
C GLY A 59 5.79 8.54 -9.16
N LEU A 60 6.69 7.59 -8.93
CA LEU A 60 6.52 6.59 -7.87
C LEU A 60 6.90 7.18 -6.52
N ARG A 61 6.09 6.85 -5.50
CA ARG A 61 6.33 7.24 -4.12
C ARG A 61 6.30 6.02 -3.21
N SER A 62 6.95 6.12 -2.07
CA SER A 62 6.94 5.05 -1.06
C SER A 62 6.48 5.59 0.28
N PHE A 63 5.80 4.74 1.05
CA PHE A 63 5.35 5.06 2.41
C PHE A 63 5.49 3.82 3.30
N PRO A 64 6.19 3.92 4.44
CA PRO A 64 6.38 2.77 5.31
C PRO A 64 5.14 2.48 6.15
N VAL A 65 4.82 1.20 6.32
CA VAL A 65 3.78 0.72 7.23
C VAL A 65 4.41 -0.41 8.06
N GLY A 66 4.83 -0.09 9.28
CA GLY A 66 5.58 -1.04 10.09
C GLY A 66 6.84 -1.50 9.39
N ARG A 67 6.95 -2.79 9.12
CA ARG A 67 8.09 -3.39 8.40
C ARG A 67 7.94 -3.35 6.89
N TYR A 68 6.79 -2.91 6.39
CA TYR A 68 6.45 -2.99 4.98
C TYR A 68 6.52 -1.62 4.35
N ILE A 69 6.63 -1.59 3.04
CA ILE A 69 6.65 -0.35 2.27
C ILE A 69 5.57 -0.44 1.20
N ILE A 70 4.71 0.57 1.17
CA ILE A 70 3.73 0.74 0.10
C ILE A 70 4.39 1.54 -1.00
N LEU A 71 4.37 1.02 -2.23
CA LEU A 71 4.77 1.75 -3.43
C LEU A 71 3.51 2.15 -4.17
N TYR A 72 3.36 3.44 -4.44
CA TYR A 72 2.16 3.97 -5.08
C TYR A 72 2.50 5.12 -6.03
N GLN A 73 1.56 5.42 -6.90
CA GLN A 73 1.61 6.63 -7.73
C GLN A 73 0.32 7.41 -7.55
N THR A 74 0.40 8.72 -7.78
CA THR A 74 -0.77 9.58 -7.69
C THR A 74 -1.61 9.48 -8.95
N LEU A 75 -2.94 9.56 -8.77
CA LEU A 75 -3.92 9.67 -9.84
C LEU A 75 -4.63 11.01 -9.70
N PRO A 76 -5.31 11.51 -10.76
CA PRO A 76 -6.07 12.75 -10.65
C PRO A 76 -7.11 12.72 -9.53
N ASP A 77 -7.67 11.57 -9.21
CA ASP A 77 -8.73 11.39 -8.23
C ASP A 77 -8.32 10.51 -7.03
N GLY A 78 -7.04 10.22 -6.87
CA GLY A 78 -6.58 9.38 -5.77
C GLY A 78 -5.20 8.81 -5.98
N ILE A 79 -5.03 7.53 -5.64
CA ILE A 79 -3.75 6.83 -5.75
C ILE A 79 -3.93 5.45 -6.36
N GLU A 80 -2.85 4.93 -6.92
CA GLU A 80 -2.77 3.53 -7.33
C GLU A 80 -1.63 2.86 -6.57
N ILE A 81 -1.95 1.80 -5.85
CA ILE A 81 -0.95 0.99 -5.15
C ILE A 81 -0.32 0.03 -6.17
N ILE A 82 1.00 0.13 -6.31
CA ILE A 82 1.74 -0.67 -7.28
C ILE A 82 2.25 -1.96 -6.66
N ARG A 83 2.72 -1.86 -5.41
CA ARG A 83 3.21 -3.04 -4.67
C ARG A 83 3.02 -2.87 -3.18
#